data_52d1cbdd40dcc2be5ecd0f5f5ad089d9
#
_entry.id   52d1cbdd40dcc2be5ecd0f5f5ad089d9
#
_cell.length_a   1.000
_cell.length_b   1.000
_cell.length_c   1.000
_cell.angle_alpha   90.00
_cell.angle_beta   90.00
_cell.angle_gamma   90.00
#
_symmetry.space_group_name_H-M   'P 1'
#
loop_
_entity.id
_entity.type
_entity.pdbx_description
1 polymer ?
#
loop_
_entity_poly.entity_id
_entity_poly.type
_entity_poly.pdbx_seq_one_letter_code
_entity_poly.pdbx_strand_id
1 'polypeptide(L)'
;MSTMDVKHIARFLGAMSIEERVQIITVLLEAGKEGMAMLDIAARTELGASAVFKQLEALAGLELIFVKSVDNTKIYIANTLLLDELFEEMYQKYGPSIHARLEQQEREALENPSDQPET
;
A
#
# COMPACT_ATOMS: atom_id res chain seq x y z
N MET A 1 -1.23 9.95 19.32
CA MET A 1 -1.43 10.65 18.04
C MET A 1 -0.26 10.37 17.12
N SER A 2 -0.52 9.97 15.92
CA SER A 2 0.55 9.71 14.97
C SER A 2 1.24 11.00 14.56
N THR A 3 2.55 10.95 14.46
CA THR A 3 3.36 12.10 14.05
C THR A 3 4.08 11.79 12.74
N MET A 4 3.41 11.01 11.88
CA MET A 4 4.00 10.66 10.59
C MET A 4 4.25 11.91 9.78
N ASP A 5 5.50 12.17 9.47
CA ASP A 5 5.89 13.33 8.69
C ASP A 5 6.17 12.94 7.24
N VAL A 6 6.57 13.92 6.45
CA VAL A 6 6.86 13.72 5.03
C VAL A 6 7.92 12.64 4.82
N LYS A 7 8.89 12.55 5.72
CA LYS A 7 9.96 11.57 5.63
C LYS A 7 9.41 10.13 5.75
N HIS A 8 8.50 9.91 6.70
CA HIS A 8 7.87 8.60 6.88
C HIS A 8 7.01 8.23 5.68
N ILE A 9 6.26 9.20 5.17
CA ILE A 9 5.43 8.99 3.98
C ILE A 9 6.31 8.64 2.78
N ALA A 10 7.40 9.39 2.57
CA ALA A 10 8.32 9.12 1.46
C ALA A 10 8.94 7.72 1.57
N ARG A 11 9.31 7.30 2.79
CA ARG A 11 9.86 5.97 3.02
C ARG A 11 8.85 4.89 2.65
N PHE A 12 7.59 5.07 3.05
CA PHE A 12 6.54 4.11 2.74
C PHE A 12 6.30 4.05 1.23
N LEU A 13 6.16 5.20 0.58
CA LEU A 13 5.94 5.24 -0.87
C LEU A 13 7.11 4.63 -1.62
N GLY A 14 8.34 4.87 -1.14
CA GLY A 14 9.53 4.24 -1.72
C GLY A 14 9.50 2.72 -1.58
N ALA A 15 9.10 2.23 -0.41
CA ALA A 15 8.96 0.79 -0.18
C ALA A 15 7.92 0.18 -1.11
N MET A 16 6.83 0.89 -1.39
CA MET A 16 5.73 0.42 -2.22
C MET A 16 5.89 0.79 -3.69
N SER A 17 7.03 1.32 -4.09
CA SER A 17 7.28 1.66 -5.50
C SER A 17 7.69 0.44 -6.34
N ILE A 18 7.90 -0.70 -5.71
CA ILE A 18 8.29 -1.94 -6.38
C ILE A 18 7.03 -2.76 -6.65
N GLU A 19 6.77 -3.04 -7.92
CA GLU A 19 5.53 -3.70 -8.34
C GLU A 19 5.30 -5.03 -7.61
N GLU A 20 6.33 -5.85 -7.47
CA GLU A 20 6.20 -7.14 -6.80
C GLU A 20 5.74 -6.99 -5.36
N ARG A 21 6.19 -5.93 -4.67
CA ARG A 21 5.75 -5.67 -3.29
C ARG A 21 4.28 -5.31 -3.22
N VAL A 22 3.82 -4.50 -4.17
CA VAL A 22 2.41 -4.13 -4.24
C VAL A 22 1.55 -5.36 -4.50
N GLN A 23 1.98 -6.22 -5.43
CA GLN A 23 1.28 -7.48 -5.72
C GLN A 23 1.17 -8.35 -4.48
N ILE A 24 2.27 -8.50 -3.74
CA ILE A 24 2.29 -9.33 -2.54
C ILE A 24 1.39 -8.75 -1.45
N ILE A 25 1.48 -7.45 -1.18
CA ILE A 25 0.61 -6.80 -0.19
C ILE A 25 -0.86 -6.97 -0.58
N THR A 26 -1.18 -6.83 -1.85
CA THR A 26 -2.56 -6.99 -2.33
C THR A 26 -3.09 -8.38 -2.03
N VAL A 27 -2.30 -9.41 -2.34
CA VAL A 27 -2.68 -10.80 -2.09
C VAL A 27 -2.83 -11.06 -0.58
N LEU A 28 -1.92 -10.52 0.23
CA LEU A 28 -1.97 -10.70 1.68
C LEU A 28 -3.16 -9.98 2.31
N LEU A 29 -3.52 -8.81 1.79
CA LEU A 29 -4.72 -8.12 2.27
C LEU A 29 -5.98 -8.92 1.96
N GLU A 30 -6.03 -9.55 0.79
CA GLU A 30 -7.14 -10.43 0.43
C GLU A 30 -7.21 -11.67 1.32
N ALA A 31 -6.05 -12.21 1.70
CA ALA A 31 -5.98 -13.37 2.56
C ALA A 31 -6.41 -13.08 4.00
N GLY A 32 -6.32 -11.82 4.42
CA GLY A 32 -6.73 -11.41 5.75
C GLY A 32 -5.87 -12.01 6.86
N LYS A 33 -6.48 -12.22 8.01
CA LYS A 33 -5.77 -12.70 9.19
C LYS A 33 -5.24 -14.12 9.06
N GLU A 34 -5.80 -14.88 8.12
CA GLU A 34 -5.32 -16.25 7.88
C GLU A 34 -3.93 -16.23 7.29
N GLY A 35 -3.62 -15.20 6.51
CA GLY A 35 -2.32 -15.09 5.87
C GLY A 35 -2.12 -16.09 4.76
N MET A 36 -0.88 -16.24 4.33
CA MET A 36 -0.56 -17.12 3.21
C MET A 36 0.89 -17.57 3.27
N ALA A 37 1.14 -18.82 2.92
CA ALA A 37 2.49 -19.36 2.81
C ALA A 37 3.17 -18.85 1.54
N MET A 38 4.49 -18.84 1.52
CA MET A 38 5.28 -18.30 0.42
C MET A 38 4.93 -18.92 -0.93
N LEU A 39 4.77 -20.24 -0.99
CA LEU A 39 4.48 -20.90 -2.26
C LEU A 39 3.10 -20.54 -2.80
N ASP A 40 2.15 -20.30 -1.90
CA ASP A 40 0.81 -19.87 -2.32
C ASP A 40 0.84 -18.42 -2.81
N ILE A 41 1.65 -17.58 -2.18
CA ILE A 41 1.86 -16.21 -2.65
C ILE A 41 2.47 -16.24 -4.05
N ALA A 42 3.48 -17.09 -4.26
CA ALA A 42 4.11 -17.21 -5.56
C ALA A 42 3.11 -17.65 -6.62
N ALA A 43 2.24 -18.61 -6.29
CA ALA A 43 1.22 -19.08 -7.21
C ALA A 43 0.22 -18.00 -7.56
N ARG A 44 -0.22 -17.23 -6.56
CA ARG A 44 -1.22 -16.17 -6.74
C ARG A 44 -0.69 -14.96 -7.50
N THR A 45 0.58 -14.65 -7.32
CA THR A 45 1.20 -13.48 -7.97
C THR A 45 1.88 -13.83 -9.29
N GLU A 46 2.04 -15.12 -9.58
CA GLU A 46 2.77 -15.61 -10.75
C GLU A 46 4.25 -15.18 -10.75
N LEU A 47 4.75 -14.77 -9.60
CA LEU A 47 6.16 -14.45 -9.42
C LEU A 47 6.93 -15.72 -9.07
N GLY A 48 8.21 -15.76 -9.40
CA GLY A 48 9.05 -16.87 -8.99
C GLY A 48 9.22 -16.91 -7.48
N ALA A 49 9.37 -18.10 -6.92
CA ALA A 49 9.52 -18.28 -5.47
C ALA A 49 10.68 -17.45 -4.90
N SER A 50 11.80 -17.41 -5.63
CA SER A 50 12.98 -16.66 -5.21
C SER A 50 12.68 -15.16 -5.12
N ALA A 51 11.97 -14.61 -6.11
CA ALA A 51 11.57 -13.21 -6.11
C ALA A 51 10.62 -12.90 -4.96
N VAL A 52 9.66 -13.79 -4.72
CA VAL A 52 8.70 -13.63 -3.62
C VAL A 52 9.44 -13.63 -2.29
N PHE A 53 10.34 -14.58 -2.08
CA PHE A 53 11.09 -14.67 -0.84
C PHE A 53 11.88 -13.38 -0.57
N LYS A 54 12.54 -12.86 -1.59
CA LYS A 54 13.32 -11.63 -1.47
C LYS A 54 12.44 -10.46 -1.03
N GLN A 55 11.27 -10.33 -1.65
CA GLN A 55 10.36 -9.23 -1.31
C GLN A 55 9.72 -9.42 0.05
N LEU A 56 9.40 -10.66 0.45
CA LEU A 56 8.85 -10.93 1.77
C LEU A 56 9.85 -10.54 2.86
N GLU A 57 11.13 -10.82 2.65
CA GLU A 57 12.17 -10.42 3.59
C GLU A 57 12.23 -8.90 3.73
N ALA A 58 12.16 -8.19 2.61
CA ALA A 58 12.19 -6.74 2.61
C ALA A 58 10.96 -6.15 3.30
N LEU A 59 9.78 -6.70 3.01
CA LEU A 59 8.53 -6.23 3.61
C LEU A 59 8.49 -6.50 5.12
N ALA A 60 9.01 -7.65 5.55
CA ALA A 60 9.10 -7.97 6.98
C ALA A 60 10.05 -7.01 7.69
N GLY A 61 11.17 -6.69 7.05
CA GLY A 61 12.13 -5.72 7.60
C GLY A 61 11.55 -4.32 7.76
N LEU A 62 10.58 -3.97 6.93
CA LEU A 62 9.87 -2.71 7.00
C LEU A 62 8.63 -2.78 7.91
N GLU A 63 8.40 -3.94 8.52
CA GLU A 63 7.25 -4.19 9.40
C GLU A 63 5.89 -4.06 8.71
N LEU A 64 5.88 -4.16 7.38
CA LEU A 64 4.63 -4.09 6.61
C LEU A 64 3.90 -5.43 6.60
N ILE A 65 4.58 -6.50 6.97
CA ILE A 65 4.00 -7.83 7.13
C ILE A 65 4.53 -8.48 8.40
N PHE A 66 3.76 -9.42 8.92
CA PHE A 66 4.18 -10.29 10.02
C PHE A 66 4.42 -11.69 9.50
N VAL A 67 5.24 -12.44 10.22
CA VAL A 67 5.52 -13.84 9.92
C VAL A 67 5.20 -14.67 11.16
N LYS A 68 4.41 -15.72 10.99
CA LYS A 68 4.18 -16.68 12.07
C LYS A 68 4.45 -18.09 11.56
N SER A 69 4.74 -19.01 12.48
CA SER A 69 4.94 -20.41 12.13
C SER A 69 3.73 -21.22 12.54
N VAL A 70 3.20 -22.00 11.60
CA VAL A 70 2.11 -22.94 11.84
C VAL A 70 2.57 -24.28 11.30
N ASP A 71 2.72 -25.27 12.19
CA ASP A 71 3.17 -26.61 11.81
C ASP A 71 4.46 -26.57 10.96
N ASN A 72 5.44 -25.79 11.41
CA ASN A 72 6.74 -25.61 10.74
C ASN A 72 6.66 -24.89 9.38
N THR A 73 5.50 -24.34 9.05
CA THR A 73 5.34 -23.55 7.83
C THR A 73 5.23 -22.09 8.19
N LYS A 74 5.98 -21.24 7.50
CA LYS A 74 5.91 -19.80 7.69
C LYS A 74 4.68 -19.25 6.97
N ILE A 75 3.87 -18.51 7.70
CA ILE A 75 2.67 -17.85 7.18
C ILE A 75 2.89 -16.36 7.27
N TYR A 76 2.63 -15.65 6.18
CA TYR A 76 2.84 -14.20 6.08
C TYR A 76 1.50 -13.49 6.13
N ILE A 77 1.43 -12.42 6.92
CA ILE A 77 0.19 -11.69 7.19
C ILE A 77 0.48 -10.20 7.02
N ALA A 78 -0.39 -9.49 6.30
CA ALA A 78 -0.23 -8.05 6.17
C ALA A 78 -0.42 -7.37 7.53
N ASN A 79 0.43 -6.38 7.82
CA ASN A 79 0.28 -5.56 9.03
C ASN A 79 -0.77 -4.49 8.76
N THR A 80 -2.04 -4.88 8.89
CA THR A 80 -3.15 -4.01 8.54
C THR A 80 -3.20 -2.76 9.41
N LEU A 81 -2.81 -2.87 10.68
CA LEU A 81 -2.81 -1.70 11.56
C LEU A 81 -1.84 -0.63 11.06
N LEU A 82 -0.61 -1.03 10.73
CA LEU A 82 0.37 -0.08 10.22
C LEU A 82 -0.05 0.47 8.87
N LEU A 83 -0.53 -0.39 7.96
CA LEU A 83 -1.00 0.05 6.64
C LEU A 83 -2.15 1.04 6.77
N ASP A 84 -3.10 0.77 7.67
CA ASP A 84 -4.21 1.69 7.91
C ASP A 84 -3.71 3.05 8.40
N GLU A 85 -2.79 3.05 9.36
CA GLU A 85 -2.20 4.30 9.86
C GLU A 85 -1.53 5.09 8.74
N LEU A 86 -0.75 4.41 7.89
CA LEU A 86 -0.03 5.07 6.81
C LEU A 86 -0.99 5.70 5.79
N PHE A 87 -2.00 4.96 5.37
CA PHE A 87 -2.97 5.50 4.42
C PHE A 87 -3.84 6.58 5.03
N GLU A 88 -4.25 6.42 6.28
CA GLU A 88 -5.06 7.43 6.97
C GLU A 88 -4.28 8.74 7.12
N GLU A 89 -3.01 8.66 7.52
CA GLU A 89 -2.17 9.84 7.64
C GLU A 89 -2.02 10.56 6.29
N MET A 90 -1.81 9.81 5.23
CA MET A 90 -1.69 10.39 3.89
C MET A 90 -3.01 11.05 3.47
N TYR A 91 -4.12 10.38 3.74
CA TYR A 91 -5.42 10.93 3.40
C TYR A 91 -5.70 12.23 4.17
N GLN A 92 -5.44 12.24 5.47
CA GLN A 92 -5.67 13.42 6.29
C GLN A 92 -4.75 14.58 5.90
N LYS A 93 -3.52 14.24 5.54
CA LYS A 93 -2.53 15.27 5.19
C LYS A 93 -2.82 15.91 3.82
N TYR A 94 -3.18 15.11 2.84
CA TYR A 94 -3.29 15.58 1.46
C TYR A 94 -4.73 15.66 0.94
N GLY A 95 -5.61 14.81 1.47
CA GLY A 95 -6.97 14.70 0.98
C GLY A 95 -7.74 16.01 0.95
N PRO A 96 -7.81 16.76 2.06
CA PRO A 96 -8.55 18.01 2.08
C PRO A 96 -8.10 19.03 1.03
N SER A 97 -6.78 19.17 0.86
CA SER A 97 -6.23 20.08 -0.14
C SER A 97 -6.56 19.64 -1.56
N ILE A 98 -6.49 18.34 -1.82
CA ILE A 98 -6.82 17.79 -3.12
C ILE A 98 -8.31 17.99 -3.41
N HIS A 99 -9.17 17.69 -2.45
CA HIS A 99 -10.61 17.86 -2.61
C HIS A 99 -11.00 19.31 -2.84
N ALA A 100 -10.39 20.24 -2.08
CA ALA A 100 -10.64 21.66 -2.25
C ALA A 100 -10.26 22.12 -3.65
N ARG A 101 -9.12 21.63 -4.16
CA ARG A 101 -8.65 21.99 -5.49
C ARG A 101 -9.57 21.44 -6.58
N LEU A 102 -10.02 20.21 -6.41
CA LEU A 102 -10.97 19.61 -7.36
C LEU A 102 -12.29 20.37 -7.40
N GLU A 103 -12.82 20.75 -6.26
CA GLU A 103 -14.06 21.53 -6.17
C GLU A 103 -13.90 22.88 -6.86
N GLN A 104 -12.76 23.52 -6.67
CA GLN A 104 -12.46 24.79 -7.32
C GLN A 104 -12.45 24.64 -8.85
N GLN A 105 -11.76 23.60 -9.35
CA GLN A 105 -11.70 23.32 -10.77
C GLN A 105 -13.08 23.04 -11.36
N GLU A 106 -13.90 22.32 -10.63
CA GLU A 106 -15.26 22.01 -11.04
C GLU A 106 -16.11 23.28 -11.15
N ARG A 107 -16.01 24.17 -10.18
CA ARG A 107 -16.71 25.45 -10.22
C ARG A 107 -16.26 26.31 -11.40
N GLU A 108 -14.94 26.38 -11.63
CA GLU A 108 -14.38 27.13 -12.75
C GLU A 108 -14.85 26.57 -14.08
N ALA A 109 -14.94 25.25 -14.21
CA ALA A 109 -15.43 24.62 -15.43
C ALA A 109 -16.90 24.97 -15.70
N LEU A 110 -17.71 25.05 -14.66
CA LEU A 110 -19.11 25.42 -14.78
C LEU A 110 -19.27 26.89 -15.16
N GLU A 111 -18.43 27.77 -14.64
CA GLU A 111 -18.47 29.21 -14.94
C GLU A 111 -17.91 29.53 -16.33
N ASN A 112 -16.88 28.79 -16.74
CA ASN A 112 -16.15 29.02 -17.99
C ASN A 112 -15.96 27.71 -18.74
N PRO A 113 -17.04 27.11 -19.27
CA PRO A 113 -16.94 25.78 -19.89
C PRO A 113 -15.94 25.71 -21.05
N SER A 114 -15.69 26.82 -21.74
CA SER A 114 -14.73 26.86 -22.87
C SER A 114 -13.28 26.75 -22.40
N ASP A 115 -13.02 26.96 -21.11
CA ASP A 115 -11.67 26.96 -20.54
C ASP A 115 -11.36 25.65 -19.82
N GLN A 116 -12.16 24.60 -20.03
CA GLN A 116 -11.88 23.32 -19.39
C GLN A 116 -10.55 22.76 -19.88
N PRO A 117 -9.72 22.26 -18.95
CA PRO A 117 -8.46 21.65 -19.36
C PRO A 117 -8.73 20.38 -20.16
N GLU A 118 -7.93 20.18 -21.19
CA GLU A 118 -7.95 18.94 -21.95
C GLU A 118 -7.14 17.91 -21.19
N THR A 119 -7.68 16.75 -21.01
CA THR A 119 -6.98 15.66 -20.32
C THR A 119 -6.75 14.51 -21.26
#